data_5ab10f359cdbbc5f1f5632ecb80f9947
#
_entry.id   5ab10f359cdbbc5f1f5632ecb80f9947
#
_cell.length_a   1.000
_cell.length_b   1.000
_cell.length_c   1.000
_cell.angle_alpha   90.00
_cell.angle_beta   90.00
_cell.angle_gamma   90.00
#
_symmetry.space_group_name_H-M   'P 1'
#
loop_
_entity.id
_entity.type
_entity.pdbx_description
1 polymer ?
#
loop_
_entity_poly.entity_id
_entity_poly.type
_entity_poly.pdbx_seq_one_letter_code
_entity_poly.pdbx_strand_id
1 'polypeptide(L)'
;MAGYSYQEFNHRSFSSENANFPSDAMSYNNLEAGDWNMAAGRLGVSSLKEKEKTIGFPARLIYNYDDTYYLTASVRYEGNSKFGANHKWGWFPAASAAWRMSSLPAIKNIEAINDLKLRFSYGVTGRSGFPKYSALARYEQGGYWLDDNGQWTQAWGPTNNPNPDLHLSLIHI
;
A
#
# COMPACT_ATOMS: atom_id res chain seq x y z
N MET A 1 1.91 9.67 -24.98
CA MET A 1 1.69 10.36 -23.69
C MET A 1 2.67 9.83 -22.68
N ALA A 2 3.37 10.69 -21.94
CA ALA A 2 4.24 10.31 -20.84
C ALA A 2 3.99 11.27 -19.67
N GLY A 3 4.29 10.83 -18.45
CA GLY A 3 4.01 11.63 -17.26
C GLY A 3 4.91 11.27 -16.09
N TYR A 4 4.75 12.04 -15.02
CA TYR A 4 5.40 11.84 -13.74
C TYR A 4 4.35 11.89 -12.64
N SER A 5 4.46 11.03 -11.65
CA SER A 5 3.62 11.05 -10.46
C SER A 5 4.46 10.93 -9.20
N TYR A 6 4.12 11.75 -8.21
CA TYR A 6 4.68 11.67 -6.86
C TYR A 6 3.54 11.65 -5.87
N GLN A 7 3.58 10.73 -4.94
CA GLN A 7 2.60 10.60 -3.85
C GLN A 7 3.34 10.41 -2.53
N GLU A 8 2.87 11.10 -1.53
CA GLU A 8 3.36 10.97 -0.16
C GLU A 8 2.18 10.79 0.79
N PHE A 9 2.17 9.68 1.50
CA PHE A 9 1.18 9.38 2.52
C PHE A 9 1.82 9.50 3.90
N ASN A 10 1.29 10.38 4.72
CA ASN A 10 1.66 10.53 6.11
C ASN A 10 0.48 10.08 6.97
N HIS A 11 0.66 9.02 7.72
CA HIS A 11 -0.31 8.56 8.71
C HIS A 11 0.22 8.84 10.11
N ARG A 12 -0.60 9.48 10.93
CA ARG A 12 -0.33 9.70 12.34
C ARG A 12 -1.54 9.28 13.14
N SER A 13 -1.33 8.49 14.16
CA SER A 13 -2.37 8.17 15.12
C SER A 13 -1.87 8.44 16.54
N PHE A 14 -2.79 8.80 17.35
CA PHE A 14 -2.63 8.95 18.79
C PHE A 14 -3.81 8.25 19.44
N SER A 15 -3.55 7.48 20.46
CA SER A 15 -4.58 6.81 21.26
C SER A 15 -4.26 7.01 22.72
N SER A 16 -5.29 7.30 23.49
CA SER A 16 -5.23 7.33 24.95
C SER A 16 -6.41 6.57 25.51
N GLU A 17 -6.17 5.81 26.56
CA GLU A 17 -7.20 5.05 27.27
C GLU A 17 -6.94 5.09 28.76
N ASN A 18 -7.99 5.08 29.55
CA ASN A 18 -7.92 4.91 30.97
C ASN A 18 -9.18 4.22 31.50
N ALA A 19 -9.15 3.72 32.73
CA ALA A 19 -10.25 3.02 33.36
C ALA A 19 -10.32 3.39 34.85
N ASN A 20 -11.24 2.78 35.58
CA ASN A 20 -11.45 3.02 37.01
C ASN A 20 -11.76 4.49 37.33
N PHE A 21 -12.67 5.08 36.57
CA PHE A 21 -13.15 6.42 36.82
C PHE A 21 -13.98 6.49 38.11
N PRO A 22 -13.86 7.55 38.88
CA PRO A 22 -14.63 7.72 40.11
C PRO A 22 -16.13 7.89 39.86
N SER A 23 -16.56 8.21 38.64
CA SER A 23 -17.94 8.35 38.23
C SER A 23 -18.12 8.14 36.72
N ASP A 24 -19.19 7.46 36.34
CA ASP A 24 -19.59 7.29 34.92
C ASP A 24 -20.00 8.62 34.25
N ALA A 25 -20.27 9.66 35.04
CA ALA A 25 -20.63 10.97 34.51
C ALA A 25 -19.46 11.65 33.75
N MET A 26 -18.22 11.22 33.98
CA MET A 26 -17.05 11.78 33.30
C MET A 26 -16.93 11.32 31.86
N SER A 27 -17.45 10.10 31.53
CA SER A 27 -17.36 9.53 30.20
C SER A 27 -15.92 9.65 29.62
N TYR A 28 -15.77 10.18 28.39
CA TYR A 28 -14.47 10.38 27.73
C TYR A 28 -13.91 11.81 27.90
N ASN A 29 -14.55 12.66 28.71
CA ASN A 29 -14.19 14.08 28.75
C ASN A 29 -13.05 14.39 29.73
N ASN A 30 -12.72 13.48 30.63
CA ASN A 30 -11.63 13.66 31.61
C ASN A 30 -10.86 12.36 31.81
N LEU A 31 -10.06 11.98 30.81
CA LEU A 31 -9.32 10.72 30.84
C LEU A 31 -8.27 10.66 31.96
N GLU A 32 -7.79 11.79 32.46
CA GLU A 32 -6.82 11.83 33.55
C GLU A 32 -7.39 11.42 34.90
N ALA A 33 -8.72 11.46 35.07
CA ALA A 33 -9.37 11.08 36.31
C ALA A 33 -9.42 9.57 36.58
N GLY A 34 -9.10 8.73 35.58
CA GLY A 34 -8.98 7.28 35.75
C GLY A 34 -7.63 6.90 36.35
N ASP A 35 -7.58 5.81 37.12
CA ASP A 35 -6.37 5.34 37.81
C ASP A 35 -5.81 4.01 37.31
N TRP A 36 -6.44 3.41 36.29
CA TRP A 36 -6.09 2.07 35.79
C TRP A 36 -4.62 1.90 35.47
N ASN A 37 -3.99 2.92 34.90
CA ASN A 37 -2.61 2.85 34.46
C ASN A 37 -1.59 3.22 35.55
N MET A 38 -1.98 3.99 36.51
CA MET A 38 -1.10 4.43 37.61
C MET A 38 -0.69 3.25 38.51
N ALA A 39 -1.66 2.40 38.88
CA ALA A 39 -1.42 1.23 39.73
C ALA A 39 -0.65 0.10 39.01
N ALA A 40 -0.77 0.01 37.67
CA ALA A 40 -0.12 -1.01 36.85
C ALA A 40 1.19 -0.57 36.20
N GLY A 41 1.62 0.67 36.42
CA GLY A 41 2.81 1.25 35.78
C GLY A 41 2.68 1.35 34.25
N ARG A 42 1.46 1.34 33.75
CA ARG A 42 1.15 1.40 32.30
C ARG A 42 0.56 2.76 31.97
N LEU A 43 1.10 3.38 30.92
CA LEU A 43 0.48 4.55 30.33
C LEU A 43 -0.41 4.06 29.18
N GLY A 44 -1.73 4.27 29.28
CA GLY A 44 -2.69 4.00 28.21
C GLY A 44 -2.58 4.99 27.06
N VAL A 45 -1.35 5.27 26.64
CA VAL A 45 -1.06 6.25 25.57
C VAL A 45 -0.20 5.57 24.53
N SER A 46 -0.63 5.64 23.29
CA SER A 46 0.16 5.18 22.14
C SER A 46 0.16 6.21 21.02
N SER A 47 1.23 6.24 20.28
CA SER A 47 1.34 7.08 19.09
C SER A 47 2.05 6.34 17.97
N LEU A 48 1.57 6.53 16.75
CA LEU A 48 2.17 5.97 15.55
C LEU A 48 2.37 7.06 14.52
N LYS A 49 3.52 7.05 13.87
CA LYS A 49 3.81 7.91 12.72
C LYS A 49 4.38 7.06 11.61
N GLU A 50 3.68 7.01 10.51
CA GLU A 50 4.09 6.27 9.32
C GLU A 50 4.13 7.18 8.11
N LYS A 51 5.09 6.91 7.24
CA LYS A 51 5.27 7.64 5.99
C LYS A 51 5.53 6.66 4.85
N GLU A 52 4.87 6.92 3.72
CA GLU A 52 5.06 6.18 2.49
C GLU A 52 5.22 7.14 1.33
N LYS A 53 6.17 6.87 0.46
CA LYS A 53 6.42 7.64 -0.76
C LYS A 53 6.38 6.73 -1.97
N THR A 54 5.69 7.20 -3.00
CA THR A 54 5.61 6.52 -4.30
C THR A 54 5.95 7.49 -5.40
N ILE A 55 6.83 7.07 -6.30
CA ILE A 55 7.23 7.83 -7.49
C ILE A 55 6.95 6.96 -8.70
N GLY A 56 6.31 7.51 -9.73
CA GLY A 56 5.97 6.75 -10.93
C GLY A 56 6.20 7.54 -12.21
N PHE A 57 6.67 6.83 -13.22
CA PHE A 57 6.87 7.32 -14.58
C PHE A 57 5.99 6.50 -15.53
N PRO A 58 4.74 6.89 -15.76
CA PRO A 58 3.87 6.24 -16.73
C PRO A 58 4.17 6.74 -18.14
N ALA A 59 4.17 5.81 -19.10
CA ALA A 59 4.15 6.11 -20.52
C ALA A 59 3.09 5.27 -21.22
N ARG A 60 2.40 5.85 -22.21
CA ARG A 60 1.33 5.19 -22.96
C ARG A 60 1.36 5.61 -24.41
N LEU A 61 1.27 4.62 -25.30
CA LEU A 61 1.08 4.77 -26.73
C LEU A 61 -0.28 4.19 -27.10
N ILE A 62 -1.04 4.94 -27.88
CA ILE A 62 -2.31 4.51 -28.46
C ILE A 62 -2.19 4.70 -29.96
N TYR A 63 -2.51 3.65 -30.70
CA TYR A 63 -2.53 3.65 -32.17
C TYR A 63 -3.89 3.17 -32.64
N ASN A 64 -4.49 3.92 -33.53
CA ASN A 64 -5.74 3.59 -34.21
C ASN A 64 -5.49 3.59 -35.71
N TYR A 65 -5.86 2.52 -36.38
CA TYR A 65 -5.77 2.42 -37.81
C TYR A 65 -7.17 2.13 -38.39
N ASP A 66 -7.65 3.07 -39.21
CA ASP A 66 -8.91 3.01 -39.93
C ASP A 66 -10.14 2.61 -39.10
N ASP A 67 -10.16 3.11 -37.82
CA ASP A 67 -11.19 2.75 -36.84
C ASP A 67 -11.52 1.25 -36.73
N THR A 68 -10.64 0.42 -37.28
CA THR A 68 -10.75 -1.03 -37.34
C THR A 68 -9.79 -1.71 -36.40
N TYR A 69 -8.54 -1.25 -36.32
CA TYR A 69 -7.50 -1.83 -35.49
C TYR A 69 -7.06 -0.83 -34.44
N TYR A 70 -7.13 -1.24 -33.18
CA TYR A 70 -6.73 -0.43 -32.04
C TYR A 70 -5.61 -1.13 -31.28
N LEU A 71 -4.49 -0.47 -31.09
CA LEU A 71 -3.36 -0.96 -30.30
C LEU A 71 -3.09 0.02 -29.17
N THR A 72 -2.89 -0.51 -27.99
CA THR A 72 -2.43 0.28 -26.84
C THR A 72 -1.26 -0.43 -26.19
N ALA A 73 -0.17 0.29 -25.98
CA ALA A 73 0.94 -0.17 -25.17
C ALA A 73 1.15 0.84 -24.04
N SER A 74 1.36 0.36 -22.84
CA SER A 74 1.69 1.20 -21.70
C SER A 74 2.74 0.55 -20.84
N VAL A 75 3.53 1.37 -20.19
CA VAL A 75 4.51 0.94 -19.20
C VAL A 75 4.49 1.93 -18.06
N ARG A 76 4.56 1.43 -16.84
CA ARG A 76 4.75 2.22 -15.64
C ARG A 76 6.01 1.74 -14.93
N TYR A 77 6.96 2.63 -14.75
CA TYR A 77 8.12 2.42 -13.89
C TYR A 77 7.86 3.10 -12.57
N GLU A 78 7.77 2.33 -11.49
CA GLU A 78 7.34 2.84 -10.18
C GLU A 78 8.29 2.42 -9.07
N GLY A 79 8.62 3.38 -8.20
CA GLY A 79 9.36 3.17 -6.97
C GLY A 79 8.49 3.44 -5.75
N ASN A 80 8.62 2.59 -4.73
CA ASN A 80 7.91 2.74 -3.47
C ASN A 80 8.84 2.52 -2.27
N SER A 81 8.71 3.38 -1.27
CA SER A 81 9.55 3.35 -0.07
C SER A 81 9.29 2.16 0.87
N LYS A 82 8.21 1.39 0.67
CA LYS A 82 7.89 0.18 1.45
C LYS A 82 8.82 -0.98 1.18
N PHE A 83 9.42 -1.01 -0.02
CA PHE A 83 10.24 -2.13 -0.47
C PHE A 83 11.65 -2.08 0.09
N GLY A 84 12.30 -3.25 0.07
CA GLY A 84 13.69 -3.40 0.44
C GLY A 84 14.63 -2.53 -0.40
N ALA A 85 15.82 -2.28 0.12
CA ALA A 85 16.79 -1.39 -0.52
C ALA A 85 17.14 -1.80 -1.96
N ASN A 86 17.14 -3.11 -2.22
CA ASN A 86 17.52 -3.70 -3.50
C ASN A 86 16.41 -3.71 -4.54
N HIS A 87 15.13 -3.60 -4.10
CA HIS A 87 13.95 -3.82 -4.95
C HIS A 87 12.90 -2.71 -4.84
N LYS A 88 13.33 -1.47 -4.68
CA LYS A 88 12.41 -0.32 -4.54
C LYS A 88 11.63 0.01 -5.82
N TRP A 89 12.11 -0.45 -6.97
CA TRP A 89 11.58 -0.10 -8.27
C TRP A 89 11.04 -1.32 -9.01
N GLY A 90 9.93 -1.13 -9.71
CA GLY A 90 9.30 -2.16 -10.52
C GLY A 90 8.84 -1.64 -11.87
N TRP A 91 8.77 -2.55 -12.86
CA TRP A 91 8.24 -2.31 -14.19
C TRP A 91 6.89 -2.98 -14.33
N PHE A 92 5.90 -2.23 -14.80
CA PHE A 92 4.52 -2.71 -15.03
C PHE A 92 4.13 -2.46 -16.47
N PRO A 93 4.52 -3.36 -17.39
CA PRO A 93 4.09 -3.29 -18.78
C PRO A 93 2.67 -3.78 -18.95
N ALA A 94 1.93 -3.18 -19.89
CA ALA A 94 0.65 -3.68 -20.34
C ALA A 94 0.46 -3.38 -21.83
N ALA A 95 -0.21 -4.28 -22.53
CA ALA A 95 -0.54 -4.14 -23.93
C ALA A 95 -1.97 -4.61 -24.19
N SER A 96 -2.66 -3.97 -25.10
CA SER A 96 -3.96 -4.43 -25.60
C SER A 96 -4.09 -4.21 -27.09
N ALA A 97 -4.76 -5.16 -27.75
CA ALA A 97 -5.15 -5.07 -29.14
C ALA A 97 -6.68 -5.23 -29.24
N ALA A 98 -7.31 -4.44 -30.08
CA ALA A 98 -8.72 -4.62 -30.39
C ALA A 98 -8.94 -4.52 -31.89
N TRP A 99 -9.81 -5.40 -32.41
CA TRP A 99 -10.19 -5.49 -33.81
C TRP A 99 -11.69 -5.34 -33.92
N ARG A 100 -12.11 -4.30 -34.65
CA ARG A 100 -13.54 -4.06 -34.96
C ARG A 100 -13.93 -4.84 -36.17
N MET A 101 -14.46 -6.04 -35.98
CA MET A 101 -14.83 -6.96 -37.02
C MET A 101 -16.05 -6.46 -37.82
N SER A 102 -16.90 -5.65 -37.21
CA SER A 102 -18.07 -5.02 -37.90
C SER A 102 -17.68 -4.08 -39.03
N SER A 103 -16.40 -3.67 -39.14
CA SER A 103 -15.88 -2.88 -40.25
C SER A 103 -15.69 -3.72 -41.54
N LEU A 104 -15.64 -5.06 -41.42
CA LEU A 104 -15.43 -5.95 -42.55
C LEU A 104 -16.68 -6.00 -43.44
N PRO A 105 -16.53 -5.95 -44.80
CA PRO A 105 -17.65 -5.98 -45.71
C PRO A 105 -18.59 -7.20 -45.52
N ALA A 106 -18.02 -8.33 -45.12
CA ALA A 106 -18.77 -9.56 -44.89
C ALA A 106 -19.71 -9.48 -43.67
N ILE A 107 -19.37 -8.68 -42.66
CA ILE A 107 -20.16 -8.55 -41.43
C ILE A 107 -21.04 -7.31 -41.45
N LYS A 108 -20.60 -6.26 -42.13
CA LYS A 108 -21.32 -4.98 -42.26
C LYS A 108 -22.71 -5.09 -42.83
N ASN A 109 -22.96 -6.10 -43.68
CA ASN A 109 -24.25 -6.34 -44.36
C ASN A 109 -25.19 -7.22 -43.52
N ILE A 110 -24.82 -7.66 -42.33
CA ILE A 110 -25.66 -8.47 -41.46
C ILE A 110 -26.46 -7.54 -40.54
N GLU A 111 -27.74 -7.32 -40.82
CA GLU A 111 -28.61 -6.40 -40.04
C GLU A 111 -28.70 -6.72 -38.56
N ALA A 112 -28.47 -7.97 -38.16
CA ALA A 112 -28.51 -8.40 -36.75
C ALA A 112 -27.27 -8.00 -35.97
N ILE A 113 -26.17 -7.53 -36.60
CA ILE A 113 -24.90 -7.22 -35.96
C ILE A 113 -24.57 -5.74 -36.13
N ASN A 114 -24.84 -4.92 -35.12
CA ASN A 114 -24.54 -3.49 -35.13
C ASN A 114 -23.07 -3.17 -34.86
N ASP A 115 -22.45 -3.85 -33.91
CA ASP A 115 -21.02 -3.72 -33.58
C ASP A 115 -20.46 -5.04 -33.07
N LEU A 116 -19.36 -5.48 -33.66
CA LEU A 116 -18.62 -6.67 -33.27
C LEU A 116 -17.15 -6.31 -33.11
N LYS A 117 -16.66 -6.37 -31.89
CA LYS A 117 -15.29 -6.00 -31.54
C LYS A 117 -14.64 -7.10 -30.71
N LEU A 118 -13.53 -7.63 -31.18
CA LEU A 118 -12.69 -8.56 -30.45
C LEU A 118 -11.57 -7.78 -29.75
N ARG A 119 -11.30 -8.11 -28.49
CA ARG A 119 -10.27 -7.44 -27.71
C ARG A 119 -9.43 -8.45 -26.93
N PHE A 120 -8.12 -8.25 -26.99
CA PHE A 120 -7.14 -8.97 -26.20
C PHE A 120 -6.34 -7.97 -25.37
N SER A 121 -6.04 -8.33 -24.13
CA SER A 121 -5.20 -7.52 -23.26
C SER A 121 -4.32 -8.41 -22.39
N TYR A 122 -3.12 -7.92 -22.12
CA TYR A 122 -2.17 -8.52 -21.21
C TYR A 122 -1.54 -7.42 -20.39
N GLY A 123 -1.36 -7.66 -19.10
CA GLY A 123 -0.74 -6.70 -18.21
C GLY A 123 -0.08 -7.34 -17.01
N VAL A 124 0.93 -6.65 -16.50
CA VAL A 124 1.60 -6.98 -15.25
C VAL A 124 1.25 -5.91 -14.22
N THR A 125 0.76 -6.33 -13.08
CA THR A 125 0.49 -5.44 -11.94
C THR A 125 1.21 -5.93 -10.71
N GLY A 126 1.43 -5.04 -9.74
CA GLY A 126 2.09 -5.36 -8.50
C GLY A 126 1.16 -5.17 -7.31
N ARG A 127 1.30 -6.03 -6.30
CA ARG A 127 0.60 -5.91 -5.02
C ARG A 127 1.59 -5.73 -3.88
N SER A 128 1.41 -4.67 -3.08
CA SER A 128 2.15 -4.40 -1.85
C SER A 128 1.28 -4.67 -0.62
N GLY A 129 1.02 -5.95 -0.32
CA GLY A 129 0.12 -6.37 0.77
C GLY A 129 0.74 -6.38 2.17
N PHE A 130 1.95 -5.89 2.35
CA PHE A 130 2.65 -5.90 3.64
C PHE A 130 2.68 -4.51 4.31
N PRO A 131 2.83 -4.46 5.64
CA PRO A 131 2.90 -3.22 6.40
C PRO A 131 4.09 -2.35 5.99
N LYS A 132 3.99 -1.05 6.25
CA LYS A 132 5.10 -0.12 6.07
C LYS A 132 6.28 -0.51 6.96
N TYR A 133 7.49 -0.23 6.49
CA TYR A 133 8.75 -0.53 7.21
C TYR A 133 9.03 -2.02 7.44
N SER A 134 8.31 -2.95 6.81
CA SER A 134 8.57 -4.40 6.94
C SER A 134 9.95 -4.82 6.43
N ALA A 135 10.57 -4.03 5.57
CA ALA A 135 11.93 -4.27 5.08
C ALA A 135 13.03 -3.89 6.10
N LEU A 136 12.70 -3.15 7.16
CA LEU A 136 13.64 -2.64 8.15
C LEU A 136 13.62 -3.48 9.43
N ALA A 137 14.75 -3.55 10.12
CA ALA A 137 14.75 -4.02 11.50
C ALA A 137 13.91 -3.10 12.37
N ARG A 138 13.00 -3.67 13.12
CA ARG A 138 12.13 -2.93 14.05
C ARG A 138 12.33 -3.47 15.45
N TYR A 139 12.31 -2.56 16.40
CA TYR A 139 12.35 -2.87 17.83
C TYR A 139 11.06 -2.38 18.45
N GLU A 140 10.50 -3.17 19.31
CA GLU A 140 9.31 -2.83 20.09
C GLU A 140 9.59 -3.03 21.59
N GLN A 141 8.78 -2.36 22.37
CA GLN A 141 8.79 -2.52 23.81
C GLN A 141 8.35 -3.96 24.13
N GLY A 142 9.24 -4.68 24.84
CA GLY A 142 8.94 -5.99 25.39
C GLY A 142 8.38 -5.89 26.81
N GLY A 143 8.62 -6.94 27.58
CA GLY A 143 8.31 -6.94 29.00
C GLY A 143 9.27 -6.08 29.83
N TYR A 144 9.10 -6.15 31.12
CA TYR A 144 10.02 -5.55 32.09
C TYR A 144 10.94 -6.63 32.66
N TRP A 145 12.16 -6.26 32.96
CA TRP A 145 13.12 -7.10 33.67
C TRP A 145 13.66 -6.36 34.87
N LEU A 146 14.07 -7.11 35.89
CA LEU A 146 14.66 -6.55 37.10
C LEU A 146 16.15 -6.30 36.83
N ASP A 147 16.58 -5.06 36.95
CA ASP A 147 18.01 -4.71 36.84
C ASP A 147 18.82 -5.08 38.08
N ASP A 148 20.15 -4.93 38.03
CA ASP A 148 21.06 -5.25 39.12
C ASP A 148 20.83 -4.39 40.38
N ASN A 149 20.12 -3.29 40.27
CA ASN A 149 19.74 -2.39 41.37
C ASN A 149 18.36 -2.72 41.96
N GLY A 150 17.70 -3.80 41.45
CA GLY A 150 16.37 -4.20 41.88
C GLY A 150 15.24 -3.31 41.32
N GLN A 151 15.48 -2.57 40.23
CA GLN A 151 14.48 -1.75 39.58
C GLN A 151 13.94 -2.43 38.33
N TRP A 152 12.62 -2.29 38.07
CA TRP A 152 11.99 -2.79 36.88
C TRP A 152 12.31 -1.89 35.68
N THR A 153 13.11 -2.41 34.76
CA THR A 153 13.51 -1.71 33.54
C THR A 153 12.82 -2.32 32.32
N GLN A 154 12.37 -1.46 31.43
CA GLN A 154 11.69 -1.90 30.22
C GLN A 154 12.67 -2.53 29.21
N ALA A 155 12.34 -3.74 28.76
CA ALA A 155 13.10 -4.41 27.70
C ALA A 155 12.67 -3.94 26.31
N TRP A 156 13.62 -3.94 25.41
CA TRP A 156 13.40 -3.70 23.98
C TRP A 156 13.89 -4.91 23.19
N GLY A 157 13.09 -5.37 22.26
CA GLY A 157 13.43 -6.53 21.43
C GLY A 157 13.11 -6.33 19.96
N PRO A 158 13.80 -7.06 19.07
CA PRO A 158 13.49 -7.03 17.65
C PRO A 158 12.15 -7.71 17.40
N THR A 159 11.29 -7.09 16.57
CA THR A 159 10.01 -7.65 16.16
C THR A 159 10.06 -8.32 14.80
N ASN A 160 11.00 -7.90 13.96
CA ASN A 160 11.24 -8.53 12.67
C ASN A 160 12.71 -8.37 12.26
N ASN A 161 13.18 -9.33 11.48
CA ASN A 161 14.48 -9.22 10.83
C ASN A 161 14.41 -8.30 9.61
N PRO A 162 15.47 -7.55 9.30
CA PRO A 162 15.52 -6.75 8.08
C PRO A 162 15.48 -7.66 6.86
N ASN A 163 14.71 -7.26 5.85
CA ASN A 163 14.68 -7.94 4.56
C ASN A 163 14.93 -6.92 3.43
N PRO A 164 16.20 -6.73 3.02
CA PRO A 164 16.55 -5.79 1.96
C PRO A 164 16.02 -6.23 0.59
N ASP A 165 15.66 -7.50 0.42
CA ASP A 165 15.17 -8.09 -0.82
C ASP A 165 13.63 -8.16 -0.87
N LEU A 166 12.93 -7.55 0.09
CA LEU A 166 11.49 -7.45 0.07
C LEU A 166 11.02 -6.71 -1.17
N HIS A 167 10.29 -7.39 -2.04
CA HIS A 167 9.83 -6.88 -3.33
C HIS A 167 8.33 -7.04 -3.54
N LEU A 168 7.82 -6.40 -4.59
CA LEU A 168 6.45 -6.54 -5.06
C LEU A 168 6.14 -7.98 -5.49
N SER A 169 4.99 -8.48 -5.08
CA SER A 169 4.40 -9.64 -5.72
C SER A 169 3.80 -9.22 -7.06
N LEU A 170 4.31 -9.78 -8.15
CA LEU A 170 3.81 -9.53 -9.49
C LEU A 170 2.62 -10.44 -9.81
N ILE A 171 1.57 -9.86 -10.36
CA ILE A 171 0.38 -10.56 -10.82
C ILE A 171 0.27 -10.32 -12.32
N HIS A 172 0.14 -11.39 -13.10
CA HIS A 172 -0.12 -11.36 -14.53
C HIS A 172 -1.62 -11.49 -14.77
N ILE A 173 -2.18 -10.61 -15.59
CA ILE A 173 -3.59 -10.56 -15.95
C ILE A 173 -3.72 -10.57 -17.47
#